data_65bd3dfdd45570d19a043f48b009a760
#
_entry.id   65bd3dfdd45570d19a043f48b009a760
#
_cell.length_a   1.000
_cell.length_b   1.000
_cell.length_c   1.000
_cell.angle_alpha   90.00
_cell.angle_beta   90.00
_cell.angle_gamma   90.00
#
_symmetry.space_group_name_H-M   'P 1'
#
loop_
_entity.id
_entity.type
_entity.pdbx_description
1 polymer ?
#
loop_
_entity_poly.entity_id
_entity_poly.type
_entity_poly.pdbx_seq_one_letter_code
_entity_poly.pdbx_strand_id
1 'polypeptide(L)'
;MTTKALTLYELNALVSDVISSTLSRSYWVEAELSEARESRGHCYMELIEKDARGNVPIARAQAKCWHNVWAEIQPSFIKITGQTIHAGMKVMLLVHAQFHPQYGFSWIVD
;
A
#
# COMPACT_ATOMS: atom_id res chain seq x y z
N MET A 1 35.45 -10.23 22.31
CA MET A 1 34.44 -10.65 21.31
C MET A 1 34.14 -9.47 20.40
N THR A 2 34.24 -9.67 19.11
CA THR A 2 34.01 -8.63 18.14
C THR A 2 32.56 -8.73 17.63
N THR A 3 31.80 -7.66 17.71
CA THR A 3 30.48 -7.60 17.16
C THR A 3 30.58 -7.08 15.73
N LYS A 4 30.13 -7.87 14.77
CA LYS A 4 30.07 -7.44 13.37
C LYS A 4 28.78 -6.69 13.13
N ALA A 5 28.90 -5.47 12.62
CA ALA A 5 27.75 -4.67 12.24
C ALA A 5 27.13 -5.21 10.96
N LEU A 6 25.79 -5.16 10.88
CA LEU A 6 25.09 -5.42 9.63
C LEU A 6 25.21 -4.22 8.71
N THR A 7 25.19 -4.47 7.41
CA THR A 7 24.97 -3.37 6.47
C THR A 7 23.49 -2.96 6.55
N LEU A 8 23.17 -1.77 6.09
CA LEU A 8 21.77 -1.32 6.04
C LEU A 8 20.92 -2.26 5.18
N TYR A 9 21.44 -2.73 4.06
CA TYR A 9 20.75 -3.71 3.23
C TYR A 9 20.43 -4.99 4.00
N GLU A 10 21.40 -5.51 4.72
CA GLU A 10 21.22 -6.73 5.53
C GLU A 10 20.14 -6.52 6.60
N LEU A 11 20.17 -5.38 7.28
CA LEU A 11 19.17 -5.05 8.30
C LEU A 11 17.77 -4.95 7.67
N ASN A 12 17.65 -4.25 6.55
CA ASN A 12 16.37 -4.10 5.86
C ASN A 12 15.87 -5.42 5.26
N ALA A 13 16.78 -6.27 4.79
CA ALA A 13 16.43 -7.61 4.32
C ALA A 13 15.86 -8.47 5.46
N LEU A 14 16.41 -8.33 6.67
CA LEU A 14 15.88 -9.00 7.84
C LEU A 14 14.44 -8.59 8.12
N VAL A 15 14.13 -7.29 8.06
CA VAL A 15 12.77 -6.77 8.23
C VAL A 15 11.85 -7.32 7.13
N SER A 16 12.32 -7.32 5.89
CA SER A 16 11.58 -7.86 4.75
C SER A 16 11.21 -9.34 4.98
N ASP A 17 12.15 -10.14 5.43
CA ASP A 17 11.93 -11.56 5.70
C ASP A 17 10.89 -11.79 6.81
N VAL A 18 10.97 -11.01 7.87
CA VAL A 18 10.02 -11.09 8.99
C VAL A 18 8.62 -10.73 8.52
N ILE A 19 8.47 -9.65 7.76
CA ILE A 19 7.17 -9.21 7.25
C ILE A 19 6.58 -10.25 6.31
N SER A 20 7.35 -10.75 5.35
CA SER A 20 6.83 -11.71 4.38
C SER A 20 6.49 -13.06 5.01
N SER A 21 7.18 -13.48 6.06
CA SER A 21 6.88 -14.73 6.76
C SER A 21 5.74 -14.61 7.78
N THR A 22 5.56 -13.44 8.38
CA THR A 22 4.56 -13.20 9.42
C THR A 22 3.26 -12.65 8.86
N LEU A 23 3.34 -11.70 7.94
CA LEU A 23 2.18 -11.10 7.26
C LEU A 23 2.07 -11.66 5.84
N SER A 24 1.97 -12.98 5.73
CA SER A 24 2.02 -13.67 4.44
C SER A 24 0.67 -13.72 3.72
N ARG A 25 -0.41 -13.25 4.36
CA ARG A 25 -1.76 -13.24 3.79
C ARG A 25 -2.09 -11.91 3.17
N SER A 26 -3.15 -11.92 2.36
CA SER A 26 -3.80 -10.70 1.91
C SER A 26 -4.93 -10.34 2.87
N TYR A 27 -5.17 -9.04 3.03
CA TYR A 27 -6.18 -8.51 3.94
C TYR A 27 -7.07 -7.54 3.18
N TRP A 28 -8.37 -7.61 3.45
CA TRP A 28 -9.31 -6.58 3.02
C TRP A 28 -9.18 -5.40 3.97
N VAL A 29 -9.02 -4.20 3.41
CA VAL A 29 -8.92 -2.97 4.19
C VAL A 29 -9.88 -1.93 3.66
N GLU A 30 -10.59 -1.26 4.56
CA GLU A 30 -11.37 -0.07 4.24
C GLU A 30 -10.52 1.16 4.57
N ALA A 31 -10.45 2.09 3.66
CA ALA A 31 -9.69 3.32 3.85
C ALA A 31 -10.22 4.42 2.95
N GLU A 32 -9.87 5.65 3.28
CA GLU A 32 -10.06 6.77 2.38
C GLU A 32 -8.75 7.00 1.62
N LEU A 33 -8.85 7.31 0.33
CA LEU A 33 -7.68 7.70 -0.45
C LEU A 33 -7.43 9.19 -0.25
N SER A 34 -6.32 9.54 0.40
CA SER A 34 -5.88 10.94 0.46
C SER A 34 -5.08 11.30 -0.80
N GLU A 35 -4.54 10.31 -1.48
CA GLU A 35 -3.82 10.47 -2.74
C GLU A 35 -4.00 9.21 -3.59
N ALA A 36 -4.16 9.42 -4.90
CA ALA A 36 -4.12 8.34 -5.89
C ALA A 36 -3.45 8.93 -7.12
N ARG A 37 -2.21 8.53 -7.38
CA ARG A 37 -1.38 9.09 -8.44
C ARG A 37 -0.92 7.99 -9.37
N GLU A 38 -1.26 8.14 -10.63
CA GLU A 38 -0.77 7.23 -11.67
C GLU A 38 0.57 7.70 -12.19
N SER A 39 1.52 6.78 -12.29
CA SER A 39 2.84 7.04 -12.83
C SER A 39 3.36 5.77 -13.51
N ARG A 40 3.71 5.88 -14.78
CA ARG A 40 4.27 4.78 -15.59
C ARG A 40 3.38 3.53 -15.59
N GLY A 41 2.06 3.72 -15.55
CA GLY A 41 1.10 2.62 -15.52
C GLY A 41 0.85 2.01 -14.14
N HIS A 42 1.56 2.47 -13.12
CA HIS A 42 1.31 2.07 -11.72
C HIS A 42 0.46 3.13 -11.03
N CYS A 43 -0.25 2.74 -9.97
CA CYS A 43 -0.95 3.71 -9.13
C CYS A 43 -0.35 3.71 -7.73
N TYR A 44 0.10 4.89 -7.29
CA TYR A 44 0.62 5.12 -5.95
C TYR A 44 -0.47 5.81 -5.13
N MET A 45 -0.79 5.22 -3.99
CA MET A 45 -1.90 5.66 -3.14
C MET A 45 -1.41 5.98 -1.74
N GLU A 46 -2.07 6.93 -1.11
CA GLU A 46 -1.99 7.10 0.33
C GLU A 46 -3.35 6.77 0.93
N LEU A 47 -3.35 5.83 1.86
CA LEU A 47 -4.55 5.38 2.59
C LEU A 47 -4.59 6.09 3.93
N ILE A 48 -5.75 6.60 4.31
CA ILE A 48 -5.97 7.19 5.62
C ILE A 48 -7.24 6.65 6.24
N GLU A 49 -7.29 6.67 7.55
CA GLU A 49 -8.52 6.53 8.32
C GLU A 49 -8.64 7.75 9.22
N LYS A 50 -9.80 8.38 9.21
CA LYS A 50 -10.06 9.58 10.01
C LYS A 50 -10.76 9.23 11.31
N ASP A 51 -10.55 10.09 12.32
CA ASP A 51 -11.30 10.05 13.56
C ASP A 51 -12.80 10.10 13.28
N ALA A 52 -13.60 9.34 14.05
CA ALA A 52 -15.05 9.31 13.91
C ALA A 52 -15.73 10.67 14.13
N ARG A 53 -15.07 11.58 14.82
CA ARG A 53 -15.60 12.91 15.16
C ARG A 53 -15.15 14.03 14.25
N GLY A 54 -14.18 13.78 13.38
CA GLY A 54 -13.61 14.89 12.63
C GLY A 54 -12.81 14.45 11.42
N ASN A 55 -11.88 15.32 11.05
CA ASN A 55 -11.08 15.18 9.85
C ASN A 55 -9.62 14.86 10.14
N VAL A 56 -9.32 14.46 11.38
CA VAL A 56 -7.95 14.16 11.78
C VAL A 56 -7.63 12.70 11.45
N PRO A 57 -6.60 12.43 10.64
CA PRO A 57 -6.19 11.07 10.38
C PRO A 57 -5.65 10.39 11.64
N ILE A 58 -6.15 9.19 11.93
CA ILE A 58 -5.67 8.35 13.03
C ILE A 58 -4.82 7.19 12.52
N ALA A 59 -4.84 6.92 11.22
CA ALA A 59 -3.99 5.94 10.58
C ALA A 59 -3.63 6.42 9.17
N ARG A 60 -2.44 6.06 8.73
CA ARG A 60 -1.92 6.45 7.43
C ARG A 60 -0.98 5.37 6.92
N ALA A 61 -1.07 5.04 5.64
CA ALA A 61 -0.19 4.07 5.03
C ALA A 61 -0.01 4.35 3.54
N GLN A 62 1.15 3.98 3.02
CA GLN A 62 1.41 3.98 1.59
C GLN A 62 0.91 2.67 0.99
N ALA A 63 0.32 2.75 -0.20
CA ALA A 63 -0.09 1.59 -0.97
C ALA A 63 0.35 1.75 -2.43
N LYS A 64 0.61 0.62 -3.08
CA LYS A 64 1.02 0.59 -4.47
C LYS A 64 0.19 -0.43 -5.22
N CYS A 65 -0.31 -0.03 -6.37
CA CYS A 65 -1.00 -0.92 -7.31
C CYS A 65 -0.16 -0.98 -8.58
N TRP A 66 0.51 -2.11 -8.79
CA TRP A 66 1.41 -2.28 -9.94
C TRP A 66 0.62 -2.36 -11.24
N HIS A 67 1.28 -2.06 -12.36
CA HIS A 67 0.63 -1.86 -13.65
C HIS A 67 -0.24 -3.03 -14.11
N ASN A 68 0.18 -4.26 -13.85
CA ASN A 68 -0.60 -5.44 -14.26
C ASN A 68 -1.94 -5.53 -13.53
N VAL A 69 -1.98 -5.19 -12.25
CA VAL A 69 -3.20 -5.14 -11.45
C VAL A 69 -3.99 -3.87 -11.74
N TRP A 70 -3.29 -2.73 -11.82
CA TRP A 70 -3.93 -1.43 -12.10
C TRP A 70 -4.63 -1.42 -13.44
N ALA A 71 -4.03 -2.04 -14.46
CA ALA A 71 -4.61 -2.14 -15.80
C ALA A 71 -5.92 -2.94 -15.83
N GLU A 72 -6.17 -3.79 -14.84
CA GLU A 72 -7.44 -4.50 -14.67
C GLU A 72 -8.41 -3.76 -13.77
N ILE A 73 -7.92 -3.23 -12.66
CA ILE A 73 -8.77 -2.58 -11.63
C ILE A 73 -9.40 -1.30 -12.17
N GLN A 74 -8.63 -0.41 -12.79
CA GLN A 74 -9.13 0.90 -13.19
C GLN A 74 -10.25 0.80 -14.24
N PRO A 75 -10.09 0.05 -15.35
CA PRO A 75 -11.18 -0.08 -16.30
C PRO A 75 -12.42 -0.75 -15.72
N SER A 76 -12.24 -1.76 -14.87
CA SER A 76 -13.34 -2.47 -14.21
C SER A 76 -14.11 -1.54 -13.27
N PHE A 77 -13.40 -0.73 -12.51
CA PHE A 77 -14.00 0.25 -11.61
C PHE A 77 -14.80 1.31 -12.37
N ILE A 78 -14.23 1.82 -13.46
CA ILE A 78 -14.91 2.79 -14.33
C ILE A 78 -16.19 2.19 -14.92
N LYS A 79 -16.11 0.94 -15.37
CA LYS A 79 -17.25 0.25 -15.96
C LYS A 79 -18.41 0.09 -14.97
N ILE A 80 -18.09 -0.21 -13.70
CA ILE A 80 -19.10 -0.46 -12.67
C ILE A 80 -19.64 0.85 -12.08
N THR A 81 -18.77 1.83 -11.83
CA THR A 81 -19.13 3.05 -11.09
C THR A 81 -19.31 4.29 -11.97
N GLY A 82 -18.76 4.27 -13.17
CA GLY A 82 -18.69 5.45 -14.05
C GLY A 82 -17.64 6.47 -13.62
N GLN A 83 -16.80 6.15 -12.62
CA GLN A 83 -15.79 7.07 -12.09
C GLN A 83 -14.41 6.45 -12.13
N THR A 84 -13.39 7.30 -12.27
CA THR A 84 -12.00 6.90 -12.04
C THR A 84 -11.72 6.83 -10.55
N ILE A 85 -10.74 6.03 -10.17
CA ILE A 85 -10.25 5.99 -8.80
C ILE A 85 -9.44 7.26 -8.55
N HIS A 86 -9.80 8.03 -7.51
CA HIS A 86 -9.17 9.32 -7.22
C HIS A 86 -9.17 9.63 -5.73
N ALA A 87 -8.40 10.64 -5.35
CA ALA A 87 -8.35 11.13 -3.97
C ALA A 87 -9.74 11.55 -3.47
N GLY A 88 -9.99 11.32 -2.19
CA GLY A 88 -11.25 11.64 -1.53
C GLY A 88 -12.24 10.48 -1.49
N MET A 89 -12.00 9.41 -2.22
CA MET A 89 -12.88 8.24 -2.23
C MET A 89 -12.62 7.33 -1.04
N LYS A 90 -13.69 6.74 -0.51
CA LYS A 90 -13.58 5.59 0.40
C LYS A 90 -13.58 4.33 -0.44
N VAL A 91 -12.63 3.46 -0.17
CA VAL A 91 -12.42 2.23 -0.93
C VAL A 91 -12.24 1.04 -0.01
N MET A 92 -12.49 -0.14 -0.56
CA MET A 92 -12.14 -1.40 0.07
C MET A 92 -11.17 -2.13 -0.86
N LEU A 93 -9.98 -2.40 -0.37
CA LEU A 93 -8.88 -2.96 -1.16
C LEU A 93 -8.40 -4.27 -0.55
N LEU A 94 -8.04 -5.20 -1.40
CA LEU A 94 -7.32 -6.40 -0.98
C LEU A 94 -5.82 -6.09 -1.10
N VAL A 95 -5.09 -6.22 0.00
CA VAL A 95 -3.68 -5.82 0.06
C VAL A 95 -2.84 -6.86 0.78
N HIS A 96 -1.57 -6.91 0.44
CA HIS A 96 -0.58 -7.67 1.21
C HIS A 96 0.59 -6.77 1.58
N ALA A 97 1.29 -7.14 2.65
CA ALA A 97 2.40 -6.35 3.18
C ALA A 97 3.68 -6.60 2.38
N GLN A 98 4.44 -5.56 2.12
CA GLN A 98 5.76 -5.67 1.52
C GLN A 98 6.71 -4.67 2.18
N PHE A 99 7.91 -5.13 2.51
CA PHE A 99 9.01 -4.25 2.89
C PHE A 99 10.11 -4.40 1.85
N HIS A 100 10.32 -3.34 1.09
CA HIS A 100 11.38 -3.31 0.09
C HIS A 100 12.66 -2.75 0.73
N PRO A 101 13.83 -3.40 0.57
CA PRO A 101 15.06 -2.95 1.22
C PRO A 101 15.45 -1.50 0.93
N GLN A 102 15.07 -0.97 -0.24
CA GLN A 102 15.36 0.40 -0.64
C GLN A 102 14.20 1.37 -0.38
N TYR A 103 12.96 0.94 -0.64
CA TYR A 103 11.79 1.84 -0.63
C TYR A 103 10.95 1.75 0.64
N GLY A 104 11.27 0.81 1.53
CA GLY A 104 10.58 0.66 2.81
C GLY A 104 9.26 -0.07 2.72
N PHE A 105 8.41 0.15 3.72
CA PHE A 105 7.14 -0.54 3.85
C PHE A 105 6.05 0.06 2.98
N SER A 106 5.26 -0.80 2.36
CA SER A 106 4.00 -0.40 1.72
C SER A 106 3.05 -1.59 1.65
N TRP A 107 1.77 -1.28 1.49
CA TRP A 107 0.76 -2.28 1.15
C TRP A 107 0.65 -2.39 -0.35
N ILE A 108 0.62 -3.62 -0.86
CA ILE A 108 0.50 -3.87 -2.30
C ILE A 108 -0.92 -4.31 -2.59
N VAL A 109 -1.58 -3.63 -3.53
CA VAL A 109 -2.95 -3.95 -3.94
C VAL A 109 -2.92 -5.18 -4.82
N ASP A 110 -3.74 -6.15 -4.46
CA ASP A 110 -3.86 -7.43 -5.18
C ASP A 110 -4.96 -7.44 -6.22
#